data_dfea6a5e0ce3672e5b06b145f9461771
#
_entry.id   dfea6a5e0ce3672e5b06b145f9461771
#
_cell.length_a   1.000
_cell.length_b   1.000
_cell.length_c   1.000
_cell.angle_alpha   90.00
_cell.angle_beta   90.00
_cell.angle_gamma   90.00
#
_symmetry.space_group_name_H-M   'P 1'
#
loop_
_entity.id
_entity.type
_entity.pdbx_description
1 polymer ?
#
loop_
_entity_poly.entity_id
_entity_poly.type
_entity_poly.pdbx_seq_one_letter_code
_entity_poly.pdbx_strand_id
1 'polypeptide(L)'
;ETGKQYAVHCRKKGSLDANEEVILDENELAKGQKYFRIGILSVSPNHKLLAYSTDTNGSEAYVIRIKTLETGELLPDEISNSSYSFAWANDNKTFFYDQLDDAQRPYKALKHILGTSVNQDPTVYEEKDARFFLEIYKSRSEKLIFVSVESERASEVRFVDADHPKGEFTLIRPRENDLLYSVDHHGDRFFIVTNENAKNFKVVETPVASPDKEHWKDYLPYDPEVKVDAVDAFENHLVISERRNGLPAIRICDLKSGETHEINFDEPTYEVSLDRNPVFKTGIVRIDYSSFITPNSVIDYDMVSRRKELKKEAPVLGGYKKSDYASERVFAKADDGVEIPISLFYKKGFRKDGTAPLLLTGYGAYGISTDANFSSSTISLVDRGFVFAIAHIRGGGELGRTWYEDGKLLKKKNTFTDFVSCTQYLIDQKYAAPKRVAILGGSAGGLLMGAVMNMRPDLFTSVIAAVPFVDVLNTMSDPSLPLTVTEYEEWGNPQDPKYFDYMASYSPYDNIEENQYPNLLVTAGLNDPRVSYWEPAKWVAKQRKLKHQNRILLLKTNMGAGHGGDSGRFDQLKEVAMEYAFAIDTLHASSRPESAKQLLGR
;
A
#
# COMPACT_ATOMS: atom_id res chain seq x y z
N GLU A 1 -13.41 -6.41 -18.79
CA GLU A 1 -13.74 -6.93 -20.14
C GLU A 1 -12.48 -7.24 -20.95
N THR A 2 -12.59 -8.19 -21.88
CA THR A 2 -11.45 -8.57 -22.73
C THR A 2 -11.02 -7.41 -23.62
N GLY A 3 -9.72 -7.11 -23.63
CA GLY A 3 -9.13 -6.05 -24.46
C GLY A 3 -9.27 -4.63 -23.92
N LYS A 4 -9.99 -4.41 -22.80
CA LYS A 4 -10.12 -3.10 -22.19
C LYS A 4 -9.00 -2.84 -21.16
N GLN A 5 -8.52 -1.62 -21.11
CA GLN A 5 -7.45 -1.17 -20.21
C GLN A 5 -7.93 -0.92 -18.79
N TYR A 6 -9.18 -0.48 -18.62
CA TYR A 6 -9.73 0.03 -17.37
C TYR A 6 -10.99 -0.73 -16.95
N ALA A 7 -11.43 -0.51 -15.73
CA ALA A 7 -12.62 -1.12 -15.16
C ALA A 7 -13.92 -0.56 -15.73
N VAL A 8 -14.97 -1.38 -15.66
CA VAL A 8 -16.36 -0.98 -15.83
C VAL A 8 -17.08 -1.23 -14.52
N HIS A 9 -17.57 -0.17 -13.88
CA HIS A 9 -18.26 -0.25 -12.61
C HIS A 9 -19.75 -0.45 -12.84
N CYS A 10 -20.30 -1.46 -12.18
CA CYS A 10 -21.67 -1.87 -12.37
C CYS A 10 -22.39 -2.02 -11.02
N ARG A 11 -23.72 -1.96 -11.05
CA ARG A 11 -24.57 -2.33 -9.93
C ARG A 11 -25.70 -3.23 -10.37
N LYS A 12 -26.29 -3.97 -9.42
CA LYS A 12 -27.49 -4.76 -9.60
C LYS A 12 -28.52 -4.38 -8.54
N LYS A 13 -29.79 -4.28 -8.91
CA LYS A 13 -30.85 -3.84 -8.00
C LYS A 13 -31.50 -5.04 -7.29
N GLY A 14 -31.41 -5.08 -5.98
CA GLY A 14 -32.12 -6.02 -5.11
C GLY A 14 -31.50 -7.41 -4.99
N SER A 15 -30.89 -7.96 -6.06
CA SER A 15 -30.19 -9.25 -5.97
C SER A 15 -29.05 -9.34 -6.98
N LEU A 16 -28.12 -10.28 -6.75
CA LEU A 16 -27.02 -10.55 -7.68
C LEU A 16 -27.48 -11.18 -9.00
N ASP A 17 -28.71 -11.71 -9.06
CA ASP A 17 -29.32 -12.27 -10.29
C ASP A 17 -30.02 -11.20 -11.14
N ALA A 18 -30.18 -9.98 -10.62
CA ALA A 18 -30.78 -8.87 -11.36
C ALA A 18 -29.89 -8.43 -12.54
N ASN A 19 -30.51 -7.75 -13.51
CA ASN A 19 -29.78 -7.17 -14.63
C ASN A 19 -28.71 -6.17 -14.12
N GLU A 20 -27.56 -6.24 -14.76
CA GLU A 20 -26.44 -5.35 -14.48
C GLU A 20 -26.68 -3.99 -15.14
N GLU A 21 -26.45 -2.92 -14.35
CA GLU A 21 -26.50 -1.53 -14.79
C GLU A 21 -25.10 -0.94 -14.67
N VAL A 22 -24.55 -0.45 -15.77
CA VAL A 22 -23.25 0.26 -15.78
C VAL A 22 -23.42 1.65 -15.14
N ILE A 23 -22.72 1.91 -14.06
CA ILE A 23 -22.72 3.21 -13.38
C ILE A 23 -21.57 4.09 -13.83
N LEU A 24 -20.39 3.50 -14.17
CA LEU A 24 -19.24 4.21 -14.72
C LEU A 24 -18.39 3.28 -15.59
N ASP A 25 -18.06 3.71 -16.81
CA ASP A 25 -17.07 3.03 -17.66
C ASP A 25 -15.81 3.90 -17.74
N GLU A 26 -14.75 3.48 -17.05
CA GLU A 26 -13.47 4.18 -17.07
C GLU A 26 -12.86 4.24 -18.46
N ASN A 27 -13.14 3.24 -19.33
CA ASN A 27 -12.61 3.23 -20.69
C ASN A 27 -13.19 4.35 -21.55
N GLU A 28 -14.45 4.74 -21.30
CA GLU A 28 -15.06 5.87 -21.98
C GLU A 28 -14.44 7.21 -21.49
N LEU A 29 -14.22 7.33 -20.18
CA LEU A 29 -13.62 8.53 -19.59
C LEU A 29 -12.14 8.69 -19.96
N ALA A 30 -11.43 7.60 -20.14
CA ALA A 30 -10.02 7.57 -20.50
C ALA A 30 -9.75 7.88 -22.00
N LYS A 31 -10.79 7.96 -22.85
CA LYS A 31 -10.62 8.22 -24.28
C LYS A 31 -9.86 9.53 -24.53
N GLY A 32 -8.76 9.45 -25.25
CA GLY A 32 -7.92 10.61 -25.56
C GLY A 32 -6.99 11.06 -24.43
N GLN A 33 -7.04 10.42 -23.27
CA GLN A 33 -6.12 10.68 -22.18
C GLN A 33 -4.86 9.82 -22.31
N LYS A 34 -3.70 10.37 -21.97
CA LYS A 34 -2.43 9.60 -21.85
C LYS A 34 -2.33 8.82 -20.56
N TYR A 35 -2.98 9.33 -19.53
CA TYR A 35 -3.08 8.75 -18.21
C TYR A 35 -4.52 8.89 -17.71
N PHE A 36 -5.02 7.91 -16.98
CA PHE A 36 -6.35 7.96 -16.39
C PHE A 36 -6.42 7.13 -15.11
N ARG A 37 -6.90 7.73 -14.03
CA ARG A 37 -7.13 7.03 -12.77
C ARG A 37 -8.35 7.60 -12.06
N ILE A 38 -9.14 6.70 -11.45
CA ILE A 38 -10.22 7.05 -10.52
C ILE A 38 -9.66 7.12 -9.10
N GLY A 39 -9.97 8.18 -8.36
CA GLY A 39 -9.70 8.33 -6.94
C GLY A 39 -10.93 7.99 -6.10
N ILE A 40 -11.99 8.78 -6.22
CA ILE A 40 -13.27 8.60 -5.52
C ILE A 40 -14.23 7.82 -6.42
N LEU A 41 -14.96 6.88 -5.82
CA LEU A 41 -16.12 6.22 -6.43
C LEU A 41 -17.14 5.96 -5.32
N SER A 42 -18.08 6.89 -5.10
CA SER A 42 -19.00 6.87 -3.97
C SER A 42 -20.43 7.14 -4.39
N VAL A 43 -21.31 6.17 -4.16
CA VAL A 43 -22.75 6.28 -4.41
C VAL A 43 -23.42 6.98 -3.23
N SER A 44 -24.35 7.91 -3.50
CA SER A 44 -25.12 8.58 -2.46
C SER A 44 -26.00 7.59 -1.66
N PRO A 45 -26.36 7.88 -0.40
CA PRO A 45 -27.17 6.99 0.44
C PRO A 45 -28.49 6.53 -0.18
N ASN A 46 -29.13 7.39 -1.00
CA ASN A 46 -30.36 7.05 -1.72
C ASN A 46 -30.14 6.33 -3.06
N HIS A 47 -28.90 5.99 -3.41
CA HIS A 47 -28.49 5.32 -4.64
C HIS A 47 -28.83 6.04 -5.95
N LYS A 48 -29.03 7.38 -5.93
CA LYS A 48 -29.41 8.17 -7.12
C LYS A 48 -28.24 8.92 -7.75
N LEU A 49 -27.20 9.22 -6.99
CA LEU A 49 -26.04 9.98 -7.43
C LEU A 49 -24.76 9.15 -7.28
N LEU A 50 -23.80 9.43 -8.14
CA LEU A 50 -22.44 8.91 -8.06
C LEU A 50 -21.46 10.07 -8.00
N ALA A 51 -20.71 10.18 -6.91
CA ALA A 51 -19.50 10.99 -6.86
C ALA A 51 -18.33 10.15 -7.37
N TYR A 52 -17.57 10.70 -8.29
CA TYR A 52 -16.33 10.10 -8.75
C TYR A 52 -15.28 11.18 -9.01
N SER A 53 -14.02 10.83 -8.86
CA SER A 53 -12.94 11.77 -9.17
C SER A 53 -11.94 11.16 -10.15
N THR A 54 -11.28 12.01 -10.94
CA THR A 54 -10.34 11.59 -11.97
C THR A 54 -9.03 12.34 -11.87
N ASP A 55 -7.93 11.60 -12.04
CA ASP A 55 -6.60 12.12 -12.37
C ASP A 55 -6.27 11.72 -13.81
N THR A 56 -5.88 12.68 -14.64
CA THR A 56 -5.61 12.47 -16.08
C THR A 56 -4.17 12.72 -16.48
N ASN A 57 -3.27 12.91 -15.51
CA ASN A 57 -1.86 13.18 -15.76
C ASN A 57 -0.89 12.45 -14.83
N GLY A 58 -1.39 11.79 -13.78
CA GLY A 58 -0.56 11.07 -12.82
C GLY A 58 -0.02 11.93 -11.66
N SER A 59 -0.57 13.13 -11.46
CA SER A 59 -0.18 14.04 -10.37
C SER A 59 -0.82 13.72 -9.02
N GLU A 60 -1.76 12.78 -8.98
CA GLU A 60 -2.57 12.45 -7.81
C GLU A 60 -3.45 13.60 -7.29
N ALA A 61 -3.57 14.69 -8.05
CA ALA A 61 -4.54 15.74 -7.83
C ALA A 61 -5.79 15.48 -8.68
N TYR A 62 -6.91 15.26 -8.01
CA TYR A 62 -8.14 14.76 -8.63
C TYR A 62 -9.15 15.88 -8.84
N VAL A 63 -10.06 15.65 -9.81
CA VAL A 63 -11.23 16.47 -10.06
C VAL A 63 -12.48 15.66 -9.73
N ILE A 64 -13.25 16.09 -8.73
CA ILE A 64 -14.51 15.45 -8.31
C ILE A 64 -15.65 15.93 -9.20
N ARG A 65 -16.49 14.98 -9.64
CA ARG A 65 -17.72 15.21 -10.40
C ARG A 65 -18.86 14.40 -9.84
N ILE A 66 -20.07 14.92 -9.99
CA ILE A 66 -21.29 14.25 -9.54
C ILE A 66 -22.13 13.87 -10.75
N LYS A 67 -22.54 12.62 -10.83
CA LYS A 67 -23.35 12.06 -11.92
C LYS A 67 -24.70 11.58 -11.40
N THR A 68 -25.78 11.90 -12.09
CA THR A 68 -27.11 11.32 -11.87
C THR A 68 -27.13 9.91 -12.45
N LEU A 69 -27.41 8.89 -11.62
CA LEU A 69 -27.38 7.50 -12.06
C LEU A 69 -28.56 7.12 -12.97
N GLU A 70 -29.69 7.79 -12.85
CA GLU A 70 -30.88 7.55 -13.67
C GLU A 70 -30.68 8.01 -15.12
N THR A 71 -30.16 9.23 -15.33
CA THR A 71 -30.02 9.81 -16.69
C THR A 71 -28.60 9.70 -17.23
N GLY A 72 -27.61 9.51 -16.36
CA GLY A 72 -26.19 9.55 -16.72
C GLY A 72 -25.61 10.96 -16.85
N GLU A 73 -26.41 12.02 -16.61
CA GLU A 73 -25.99 13.41 -16.73
C GLU A 73 -25.10 13.86 -15.57
N LEU A 74 -24.13 14.70 -15.88
CA LEU A 74 -23.29 15.36 -14.88
C LEU A 74 -24.03 16.56 -14.28
N LEU A 75 -23.93 16.71 -12.97
CA LEU A 75 -24.30 17.95 -12.30
C LEU A 75 -23.22 19.02 -12.54
N PRO A 76 -23.57 20.31 -12.36
CA PRO A 76 -22.64 21.41 -12.58
C PRO A 76 -21.52 21.49 -11.52
N ASP A 77 -21.63 20.70 -10.46
CA ASP A 77 -20.72 20.69 -9.33
C ASP A 77 -19.41 19.99 -9.75
N GLU A 78 -18.35 20.77 -9.94
CA GLU A 78 -17.01 20.28 -10.25
C GLU A 78 -16.00 20.85 -9.26
N ILE A 79 -15.25 19.99 -8.58
CA ILE A 79 -14.29 20.36 -7.55
C ILE A 79 -12.91 19.84 -7.95
N SER A 80 -11.97 20.75 -8.12
CA SER A 80 -10.58 20.45 -8.47
C SER A 80 -9.65 20.49 -7.25
N ASN A 81 -8.45 19.94 -7.41
CA ASN A 81 -7.40 19.95 -6.41
C ASN A 81 -7.76 19.23 -5.10
N SER A 82 -8.45 18.08 -5.23
CA SER A 82 -8.78 17.16 -4.14
C SER A 82 -7.89 15.91 -4.22
N SER A 83 -7.75 15.21 -3.11
CA SER A 83 -7.19 13.87 -3.13
C SER A 83 -8.28 12.81 -3.40
N TYR A 84 -8.37 11.78 -2.60
CA TYR A 84 -9.38 10.72 -2.72
C TYR A 84 -10.27 10.60 -1.46
N SER A 85 -10.22 11.56 -0.55
CA SER A 85 -11.06 11.61 0.65
C SER A 85 -12.42 12.20 0.36
N PHE A 86 -13.48 11.47 0.72
CA PHE A 86 -14.86 11.88 0.43
C PHE A 86 -15.89 11.19 1.31
N ALA A 87 -16.90 11.92 1.77
CA ALA A 87 -18.03 11.33 2.50
C ALA A 87 -19.37 12.02 2.21
N TRP A 88 -20.38 11.25 1.75
CA TRP A 88 -21.76 11.71 1.67
C TRP A 88 -22.40 11.85 3.04
N ALA A 89 -23.08 12.96 3.30
CA ALA A 89 -24.08 13.03 4.38
C ALA A 89 -25.38 12.30 3.99
N ASN A 90 -26.22 11.98 4.97
CA ASN A 90 -27.44 11.21 4.75
C ASN A 90 -28.56 12.01 4.06
N ASP A 91 -28.45 13.34 3.98
CA ASP A 91 -29.40 14.21 3.28
C ASP A 91 -29.32 14.10 1.74
N ASN A 92 -28.33 13.36 1.20
CA ASN A 92 -28.06 13.16 -0.23
C ASN A 92 -27.80 14.45 -1.02
N LYS A 93 -27.42 15.51 -0.35
CA LYS A 93 -27.11 16.83 -0.93
C LYS A 93 -25.80 17.38 -0.44
N THR A 94 -25.45 17.06 0.80
CA THR A 94 -24.23 17.52 1.43
C THR A 94 -23.17 16.43 1.35
N PHE A 95 -21.93 16.81 1.07
CA PHE A 95 -20.78 15.94 1.18
C PHE A 95 -19.57 16.71 1.70
N PHE A 96 -18.61 15.96 2.21
CA PHE A 96 -17.34 16.47 2.68
C PHE A 96 -16.22 15.94 1.78
N TYR A 97 -15.24 16.81 1.51
CA TYR A 97 -14.09 16.49 0.67
C TYR A 97 -12.85 17.22 1.18
N ASP A 98 -11.69 16.79 0.74
CA ASP A 98 -10.43 17.42 1.07
C ASP A 98 -9.94 18.37 -0.03
N GLN A 99 -8.98 19.21 0.32
CA GLN A 99 -8.21 20.04 -0.59
C GLN A 99 -6.73 19.86 -0.34
N LEU A 100 -5.95 19.83 -1.44
CA LEU A 100 -4.49 19.75 -1.40
C LEU A 100 -3.88 21.15 -1.27
N ASP A 101 -2.77 21.26 -0.53
CA ASP A 101 -1.90 22.44 -0.52
C ASP A 101 -0.88 22.41 -1.69
N ASP A 102 0.02 23.40 -1.73
CA ASP A 102 1.03 23.51 -2.79
C ASP A 102 2.06 22.35 -2.76
N ALA A 103 2.23 21.71 -1.61
CA ALA A 103 3.04 20.50 -1.43
C ALA A 103 2.22 19.20 -1.67
N GLN A 104 1.02 19.32 -2.25
CA GLN A 104 0.10 18.22 -2.53
C GLN A 104 -0.34 17.40 -1.30
N ARG A 105 -0.33 18.03 -0.14
CA ARG A 105 -0.79 17.44 1.10
C ARG A 105 -2.29 17.73 1.29
N PRO A 106 -3.16 16.74 1.57
CA PRO A 106 -4.53 16.98 2.00
C PRO A 106 -4.51 17.64 3.39
N TYR A 107 -4.85 18.94 3.43
CA TYR A 107 -4.72 19.75 4.64
C TYR A 107 -6.02 20.41 5.10
N LYS A 108 -7.02 20.43 4.24
CA LYS A 108 -8.27 21.13 4.52
C LYS A 108 -9.46 20.24 4.22
N ALA A 109 -10.39 20.15 5.16
CA ALA A 109 -11.71 19.54 4.96
C ALA A 109 -12.75 20.64 4.70
N LEU A 110 -13.51 20.48 3.62
CA LEU A 110 -14.58 21.38 3.20
C LEU A 110 -15.90 20.65 3.13
N LYS A 111 -16.99 21.42 3.22
CA LYS A 111 -18.36 20.94 3.10
C LYS A 111 -19.02 21.56 1.87
N HIS A 112 -19.48 20.73 0.95
CA HIS A 112 -20.22 21.17 -0.24
C HIS A 112 -21.70 20.81 -0.14
N ILE A 113 -22.54 21.69 -0.69
CA ILE A 113 -23.98 21.44 -0.87
C ILE A 113 -24.28 21.49 -2.36
N LEU A 114 -24.79 20.41 -2.94
CA LEU A 114 -25.09 20.31 -4.36
C LEU A 114 -25.87 21.51 -4.89
N GLY A 115 -25.41 22.04 -6.01
CA GLY A 115 -26.00 23.22 -6.70
C GLY A 115 -25.54 24.56 -6.12
N THR A 116 -24.65 24.59 -5.13
CA THR A 116 -24.00 25.82 -4.66
C THR A 116 -22.65 26.05 -5.34
N SER A 117 -22.14 27.28 -5.25
CA SER A 117 -20.79 27.55 -5.78
C SER A 117 -19.70 26.97 -4.86
N VAL A 118 -18.78 26.22 -5.42
CA VAL A 118 -17.61 25.65 -4.71
C VAL A 118 -16.79 26.72 -3.98
N ASN A 119 -16.70 27.92 -4.51
CA ASN A 119 -16.02 29.06 -3.87
C ASN A 119 -16.67 29.53 -2.56
N GLN A 120 -17.86 29.04 -2.25
CA GLN A 120 -18.62 29.37 -1.04
C GLN A 120 -18.57 28.21 -0.02
N ASP A 121 -17.86 27.14 -0.32
CA ASP A 121 -17.79 25.98 0.56
C ASP A 121 -17.10 26.34 1.87
N PRO A 122 -17.78 26.14 3.01
CA PRO A 122 -17.17 26.41 4.29
C PRO A 122 -16.09 25.38 4.61
N THR A 123 -14.95 25.87 5.07
CA THR A 123 -13.93 25.05 5.71
C THR A 123 -14.47 24.52 7.05
N VAL A 124 -14.48 23.21 7.25
CA VAL A 124 -14.88 22.56 8.51
C VAL A 124 -13.68 22.23 9.38
N TYR A 125 -12.52 22.00 8.75
CA TYR A 125 -11.26 21.84 9.45
C TYR A 125 -10.08 22.25 8.54
N GLU A 126 -9.03 22.83 9.13
CA GLU A 126 -7.80 23.18 8.43
C GLU A 126 -6.59 22.78 9.28
N GLU A 127 -5.73 21.92 8.72
CA GLU A 127 -4.51 21.46 9.35
C GLU A 127 -3.32 22.35 8.96
N LYS A 128 -2.77 23.05 9.94
CA LYS A 128 -1.68 24.02 9.74
C LYS A 128 -0.29 23.42 9.88
N ASP A 129 -0.18 22.29 10.57
CA ASP A 129 1.10 21.58 10.73
C ASP A 129 1.36 20.72 9.50
N ALA A 130 2.39 21.08 8.74
CA ALA A 130 2.72 20.41 7.49
C ALA A 130 3.15 18.93 7.63
N ARG A 131 3.34 18.45 8.86
CA ARG A 131 3.64 17.01 9.11
C ARG A 131 2.43 16.11 8.99
N PHE A 132 1.21 16.66 9.04
CA PHE A 132 -0.03 15.89 9.13
C PHE A 132 -0.77 15.83 7.83
N PHE A 133 -1.30 14.65 7.52
CA PHE A 133 -2.30 14.42 6.48
C PHE A 133 -3.70 14.41 7.06
N LEU A 134 -4.67 14.81 6.25
CA LEU A 134 -6.08 14.78 6.58
C LEU A 134 -6.82 13.74 5.74
N GLU A 135 -7.69 12.97 6.36
CA GLU A 135 -8.58 12.02 5.70
C GLU A 135 -10.03 12.22 6.16
N ILE A 136 -10.98 12.01 5.24
CA ILE A 136 -12.41 12.07 5.50
C ILE A 136 -13.02 10.73 5.17
N TYR A 137 -13.77 10.16 6.11
CA TYR A 137 -14.48 8.90 5.89
C TYR A 137 -15.80 8.84 6.67
N LYS A 138 -16.66 7.91 6.31
CA LYS A 138 -17.94 7.68 6.97
C LYS A 138 -17.92 6.35 7.68
N SER A 139 -18.49 6.29 8.90
CA SER A 139 -18.63 5.05 9.65
C SER A 139 -19.45 4.00 8.88
N ARG A 140 -19.16 2.71 9.05
CA ARG A 140 -19.95 1.61 8.50
C ARG A 140 -21.41 1.64 8.99
N SER A 141 -21.65 2.13 10.19
CA SER A 141 -23.00 2.35 10.73
C SER A 141 -23.79 3.43 9.99
N GLU A 142 -23.17 4.18 9.07
CA GLU A 142 -23.71 5.30 8.30
C GLU A 142 -24.15 6.52 9.17
N LYS A 143 -23.77 6.54 10.45
CA LYS A 143 -24.22 7.54 11.41
C LYS A 143 -23.28 8.73 11.55
N LEU A 144 -22.01 8.52 11.37
CA LEU A 144 -20.98 9.53 11.62
C LEU A 144 -20.07 9.71 10.42
N ILE A 145 -19.64 10.97 10.22
CA ILE A 145 -18.58 11.33 9.29
C ILE A 145 -17.39 11.79 10.12
N PHE A 146 -16.22 11.26 9.81
CA PHE A 146 -14.98 11.55 10.51
C PHE A 146 -14.05 12.42 9.67
N VAL A 147 -13.30 13.26 10.35
CA VAL A 147 -12.07 13.90 9.88
C VAL A 147 -10.95 13.36 10.76
N SER A 148 -10.09 12.56 10.18
CA SER A 148 -8.86 12.05 10.80
C SER A 148 -7.67 12.89 10.34
N VAL A 149 -6.77 13.20 11.25
CA VAL A 149 -5.56 13.95 10.98
C VAL A 149 -4.40 13.20 11.61
N GLU A 150 -3.44 12.77 10.80
CA GLU A 150 -2.40 11.83 11.23
C GLU A 150 -1.03 12.20 10.68
N SER A 151 -0.01 12.01 11.52
CA SER A 151 1.40 11.93 11.16
C SER A 151 1.95 10.55 11.56
N GLU A 152 3.22 10.28 11.28
CA GLU A 152 3.88 9.03 11.72
C GLU A 152 3.91 8.86 13.26
N ARG A 153 3.65 9.92 14.03
CA ARG A 153 3.81 9.94 15.48
C ARG A 153 2.59 10.41 16.27
N ALA A 154 1.61 11.02 15.62
CA ALA A 154 0.44 11.54 16.34
C ALA A 154 -0.79 11.52 15.46
N SER A 155 -1.95 11.30 16.06
CA SER A 155 -3.24 11.38 15.38
C SER A 155 -4.27 12.19 16.16
N GLU A 156 -5.26 12.72 15.45
CA GLU A 156 -6.41 13.43 15.99
C GLU A 156 -7.64 13.08 15.15
N VAL A 157 -8.76 12.74 15.78
CA VAL A 157 -10.01 12.39 15.09
C VAL A 157 -11.15 13.25 15.58
N ARG A 158 -11.92 13.78 14.64
CA ARG A 158 -13.15 14.54 14.86
C ARG A 158 -14.31 13.88 14.14
N PHE A 159 -15.53 14.07 14.63
CA PHE A 159 -16.73 13.50 14.00
C PHE A 159 -17.90 14.47 13.99
N VAL A 160 -18.83 14.25 13.06
CA VAL A 160 -20.11 14.92 12.96
C VAL A 160 -21.20 13.89 12.64
N ASP A 161 -22.42 14.15 13.09
CA ASP A 161 -23.61 13.35 12.75
C ASP A 161 -23.91 13.45 11.25
N ALA A 162 -23.96 12.31 10.55
CA ALA A 162 -24.22 12.26 9.11
C ALA A 162 -25.66 12.62 8.73
N ASP A 163 -26.61 12.52 9.68
CA ASP A 163 -28.00 13.00 9.52
C ASP A 163 -28.10 14.52 9.73
N HIS A 164 -27.12 15.13 10.42
CA HIS A 164 -27.09 16.55 10.75
C HIS A 164 -25.76 17.22 10.28
N PRO A 165 -25.47 17.25 8.97
CA PRO A 165 -24.16 17.69 8.43
C PRO A 165 -23.85 19.19 8.62
N LYS A 166 -24.80 19.95 9.20
CA LYS A 166 -24.60 21.37 9.57
C LYS A 166 -24.02 21.55 10.96
N GLY A 167 -23.91 20.45 11.73
CA GLY A 167 -23.30 20.44 13.05
C GLY A 167 -21.80 20.75 13.01
N GLU A 168 -21.25 21.06 14.16
CA GLU A 168 -19.81 21.22 14.34
C GLU A 168 -19.14 19.84 14.54
N PHE A 169 -17.90 19.71 14.07
CA PHE A 169 -17.11 18.52 14.32
C PHE A 169 -16.63 18.45 15.76
N THR A 170 -17.03 17.40 16.46
CA THR A 170 -16.62 17.13 17.85
C THR A 170 -15.30 16.40 17.88
N LEU A 171 -14.33 16.91 18.66
CA LEU A 171 -13.04 16.27 18.88
C LEU A 171 -13.18 15.07 19.82
N ILE A 172 -12.57 13.93 19.48
CA ILE A 172 -12.50 12.74 20.33
C ILE A 172 -11.38 12.91 21.36
N ARG A 173 -10.16 13.15 20.88
CA ARG A 173 -9.00 13.41 21.73
C ARG A 173 -8.02 14.33 21.02
N PRO A 174 -7.46 15.34 21.69
CA PRO A 174 -6.37 16.14 21.13
C PRO A 174 -5.14 15.28 20.83
N ARG A 175 -4.40 15.66 19.77
CA ARG A 175 -3.14 15.01 19.46
C ARG A 175 -2.10 15.18 20.57
N GLU A 176 -1.36 14.14 20.80
CA GLU A 176 -0.19 14.12 21.69
C GLU A 176 0.97 13.46 20.93
N ASN A 177 2.21 13.92 21.18
CA ASN A 177 3.37 13.30 20.55
C ASN A 177 3.48 11.83 20.95
N ASP A 178 3.79 10.98 19.97
CA ASP A 178 3.93 9.52 20.10
C ASP A 178 2.63 8.79 20.48
N LEU A 179 1.48 9.46 20.35
CA LEU A 179 0.17 8.87 20.51
C LEU A 179 -0.55 8.76 19.18
N LEU A 180 -0.79 7.53 18.76
CA LEU A 180 -1.58 7.18 17.58
C LEU A 180 -2.90 6.54 18.01
N TYR A 181 -3.98 6.92 17.36
CA TYR A 181 -5.26 6.23 17.50
C TYR A 181 -6.12 6.36 16.25
N SER A 182 -6.90 5.32 15.97
CA SER A 182 -7.96 5.30 14.97
C SER A 182 -9.29 4.89 15.59
N VAL A 183 -10.40 5.22 14.95
CA VAL A 183 -11.74 5.12 15.54
C VAL A 183 -12.71 4.44 14.59
N ASP A 184 -13.51 3.50 15.11
CA ASP A 184 -14.72 3.02 14.46
C ASP A 184 -15.96 3.14 15.38
N HIS A 185 -17.14 3.22 14.79
CA HIS A 185 -18.39 3.55 15.50
C HIS A 185 -19.32 2.35 15.60
N HIS A 186 -19.84 2.12 16.82
CA HIS A 186 -20.85 1.12 17.10
C HIS A 186 -21.91 1.61 18.10
N GLY A 187 -23.11 1.94 17.59
CA GLY A 187 -24.23 2.33 18.45
C GLY A 187 -23.97 3.62 19.22
N ASP A 188 -23.82 3.52 20.54
CA ASP A 188 -23.55 4.63 21.45
C ASP A 188 -22.07 4.73 21.89
N ARG A 189 -21.18 3.94 21.28
CA ARG A 189 -19.75 3.89 21.63
C ARG A 189 -18.85 3.89 20.41
N PHE A 190 -17.60 4.24 20.64
CA PHE A 190 -16.48 4.05 19.75
C PHE A 190 -15.64 2.85 20.19
N PHE A 191 -15.09 2.13 19.21
CA PHE A 191 -13.92 1.29 19.37
C PHE A 191 -12.70 2.03 18.83
N ILE A 192 -11.65 2.05 19.62
CA ILE A 192 -10.44 2.83 19.32
C ILE A 192 -9.23 1.90 19.36
N VAL A 193 -8.50 1.84 18.28
CA VAL A 193 -7.15 1.22 18.24
C VAL A 193 -6.16 2.27 18.68
N THR A 194 -5.36 2.01 19.69
CA THR A 194 -4.38 2.99 20.21
C THR A 194 -3.10 2.36 20.71
N ASN A 195 -1.99 3.09 20.56
CA ASN A 195 -0.71 2.70 21.14
C ASN A 195 -0.50 3.24 22.58
N GLU A 196 -1.54 3.81 23.21
CA GLU A 196 -1.43 4.32 24.58
C GLU A 196 -1.07 3.20 25.58
N ASN A 197 0.14 3.26 26.14
CA ASN A 197 0.71 2.21 26.98
C ASN A 197 0.68 0.81 26.32
N ALA A 198 0.72 0.74 24.99
CA ALA A 198 0.57 -0.46 24.18
C ALA A 198 1.33 -0.34 22.88
N LYS A 199 2.63 -0.61 22.86
CA LYS A 199 3.51 -0.35 21.70
C LYS A 199 3.00 -0.98 20.40
N ASN A 200 2.45 -2.20 20.46
CA ASN A 200 1.84 -2.92 19.33
C ASN A 200 0.32 -2.68 19.25
N PHE A 201 -0.16 -1.59 19.85
CA PHE A 201 -1.55 -1.19 19.92
C PHE A 201 -2.43 -2.14 20.76
N LYS A 202 -3.57 -1.64 21.15
CA LYS A 202 -4.68 -2.32 21.84
C LYS A 202 -6.00 -1.72 21.39
N VAL A 203 -7.10 -2.34 21.75
CA VAL A 203 -8.44 -1.79 21.51
C VAL A 203 -9.04 -1.32 22.81
N VAL A 204 -9.50 -0.07 22.83
CA VAL A 204 -10.32 0.49 23.91
C VAL A 204 -11.70 0.85 23.40
N GLU A 205 -12.67 1.00 24.30
CA GLU A 205 -14.00 1.52 23.99
C GLU A 205 -14.29 2.78 24.80
N THR A 206 -15.14 3.66 24.25
CA THR A 206 -15.60 4.89 24.94
C THR A 206 -16.99 5.29 24.46
N PRO A 207 -17.84 5.94 25.31
CA PRO A 207 -19.15 6.43 24.85
C PRO A 207 -19.01 7.56 23.82
N VAL A 208 -19.90 7.59 22.81
CA VAL A 208 -19.95 8.69 21.82
C VAL A 208 -20.25 10.04 22.49
N ALA A 209 -21.08 10.05 23.55
CA ALA A 209 -21.47 11.27 24.26
C ALA A 209 -20.34 11.89 25.11
N SER A 210 -19.32 11.10 25.46
CA SER A 210 -18.14 11.53 26.25
C SER A 210 -16.91 10.75 25.77
N PRO A 211 -16.36 11.08 24.59
CA PRO A 211 -15.36 10.25 23.94
C PRO A 211 -13.93 10.50 24.42
N ASP A 212 -13.76 11.41 25.36
CA ASP A 212 -12.46 11.81 25.90
C ASP A 212 -11.74 10.66 26.65
N LYS A 213 -10.45 10.86 26.89
CA LYS A 213 -9.53 9.86 27.45
C LYS A 213 -9.99 9.28 28.80
N GLU A 214 -10.61 10.09 29.65
CA GLU A 214 -11.03 9.67 30.98
C GLU A 214 -12.08 8.54 30.94
N HIS A 215 -12.76 8.36 29.79
CA HIS A 215 -13.79 7.35 29.57
C HIS A 215 -13.29 6.12 28.82
N TRP A 216 -12.01 6.12 28.39
CA TRP A 216 -11.44 4.98 27.65
C TRP A 216 -11.27 3.76 28.57
N LYS A 217 -11.81 2.63 28.15
CA LYS A 217 -11.72 1.35 28.85
C LYS A 217 -11.16 0.29 27.92
N ASP A 218 -10.24 -0.54 28.42
CA ASP A 218 -9.68 -1.64 27.62
C ASP A 218 -10.81 -2.60 27.21
N TYR A 219 -10.96 -2.81 25.89
CA TYR A 219 -11.81 -3.83 25.29
C TYR A 219 -11.00 -5.08 24.92
N LEU A 220 -9.93 -4.91 24.15
CA LEU A 220 -8.92 -5.93 23.91
C LEU A 220 -7.61 -5.44 24.55
N PRO A 221 -7.15 -6.10 25.63
CA PRO A 221 -5.93 -5.69 26.31
C PRO A 221 -4.70 -5.88 25.44
N TYR A 222 -3.64 -5.14 25.77
CA TYR A 222 -2.36 -5.20 25.08
C TYR A 222 -1.72 -6.59 25.15
N ASP A 223 -1.30 -7.09 23.99
CA ASP A 223 -0.46 -8.28 23.81
C ASP A 223 0.82 -7.86 23.06
N PRO A 224 2.02 -7.97 23.66
CA PRO A 224 3.26 -7.56 23.01
C PRO A 224 3.62 -8.37 21.76
N GLU A 225 3.10 -9.61 21.63
CA GLU A 225 3.35 -10.51 20.50
C GLU A 225 2.40 -10.28 19.33
N VAL A 226 1.40 -9.40 19.50
CA VAL A 226 0.36 -9.12 18.52
C VAL A 226 0.31 -7.64 18.21
N LYS A 227 0.46 -7.28 16.94
CA LYS A 227 0.16 -5.92 16.48
C LYS A 227 -1.30 -5.84 16.08
N VAL A 228 -2.06 -4.94 16.70
CA VAL A 228 -3.42 -4.60 16.25
C VAL A 228 -3.32 -3.54 15.17
N ASP A 229 -3.84 -3.84 13.96
CA ASP A 229 -3.79 -2.92 12.82
C ASP A 229 -5.07 -2.09 12.71
N ALA A 230 -6.25 -2.71 12.85
CA ALA A 230 -7.54 -2.03 12.69
C ALA A 230 -8.67 -2.76 13.41
N VAL A 231 -9.78 -2.06 13.59
CA VAL A 231 -11.06 -2.62 14.02
C VAL A 231 -12.16 -2.22 13.05
N ASP A 232 -13.11 -3.14 12.84
CA ASP A 232 -14.27 -2.97 11.98
C ASP A 232 -15.53 -3.42 12.74
N ALA A 233 -16.40 -2.48 13.07
CA ALA A 233 -17.61 -2.75 13.85
C ALA A 233 -18.78 -3.15 12.95
N PHE A 234 -19.42 -4.28 13.28
CA PHE A 234 -20.69 -4.75 12.74
C PHE A 234 -21.73 -4.78 13.87
N GLU A 235 -23.02 -4.91 13.55
CA GLU A 235 -24.09 -4.84 14.54
C GLU A 235 -23.86 -5.76 15.76
N ASN A 236 -23.38 -7.00 15.55
CA ASN A 236 -23.20 -7.99 16.61
C ASN A 236 -21.75 -8.47 16.78
N HIS A 237 -20.82 -7.99 15.95
CA HIS A 237 -19.44 -8.44 15.97
C HIS A 237 -18.48 -7.27 15.83
N LEU A 238 -17.32 -7.41 16.46
CA LEU A 238 -16.14 -6.60 16.14
C LEU A 238 -15.13 -7.49 15.43
N VAL A 239 -14.67 -7.06 14.26
CA VAL A 239 -13.62 -7.72 13.51
C VAL A 239 -12.33 -6.94 13.74
N ILE A 240 -11.27 -7.65 14.13
CA ILE A 240 -9.97 -7.05 14.43
C ILE A 240 -8.94 -7.60 13.45
N SER A 241 -8.33 -6.71 12.70
CA SER A 241 -7.18 -7.03 11.86
C SER A 241 -5.91 -6.95 12.70
N GLU A 242 -5.12 -8.01 12.69
CA GLU A 242 -3.95 -8.19 13.55
C GLU A 242 -2.75 -8.70 12.74
N ARG A 243 -1.57 -8.61 13.35
CA ARG A 243 -0.37 -9.36 12.90
C ARG A 243 0.18 -10.19 14.03
N ARG A 244 0.46 -11.45 13.71
CA ARG A 244 1.08 -12.42 14.62
C ARG A 244 2.26 -13.09 13.93
N ASN A 245 3.40 -13.06 14.59
CA ASN A 245 4.60 -13.68 14.03
C ASN A 245 4.88 -13.27 12.56
N GLY A 246 4.58 -12.00 12.22
CA GLY A 246 4.80 -11.42 10.90
C GLY A 246 3.80 -11.82 9.81
N LEU A 247 2.70 -12.48 10.15
CA LEU A 247 1.61 -12.80 9.23
C LEU A 247 0.33 -12.04 9.60
N PRO A 248 -0.46 -11.58 8.64
CA PRO A 248 -1.75 -10.98 8.91
C PRO A 248 -2.75 -12.02 9.46
N ALA A 249 -3.58 -11.60 10.39
CA ALA A 249 -4.61 -12.42 11.02
C ALA A 249 -5.91 -11.62 11.19
N ILE A 250 -7.04 -12.31 11.22
CA ILE A 250 -8.36 -11.71 11.45
C ILE A 250 -8.98 -12.40 12.66
N ARG A 251 -9.29 -11.61 13.70
CA ARG A 251 -10.01 -12.02 14.89
C ARG A 251 -11.46 -11.54 14.81
N ILE A 252 -12.38 -12.41 15.15
CA ILE A 252 -13.81 -12.10 15.31
C ILE A 252 -14.15 -12.09 16.79
N CYS A 253 -14.81 -11.04 17.25
CA CYS A 253 -15.33 -10.92 18.61
C CYS A 253 -16.86 -10.80 18.57
N ASP A 254 -17.59 -11.69 19.22
CA ASP A 254 -19.02 -11.55 19.41
C ASP A 254 -19.29 -10.52 20.52
N LEU A 255 -19.96 -9.43 20.19
CA LEU A 255 -20.19 -8.30 21.11
C LEU A 255 -21.16 -8.61 22.24
N LYS A 256 -21.95 -9.67 22.13
CA LYS A 256 -22.93 -10.07 23.14
C LYS A 256 -22.37 -11.08 24.13
N SER A 257 -21.68 -12.11 23.64
CA SER A 257 -21.11 -13.17 24.48
C SER A 257 -19.70 -12.86 24.98
N GLY A 258 -18.96 -11.99 24.27
CA GLY A 258 -17.54 -11.75 24.48
C GLY A 258 -16.65 -12.89 23.93
N GLU A 259 -17.23 -13.90 23.27
CA GLU A 259 -16.45 -14.98 22.67
C GLU A 259 -15.60 -14.47 21.50
N THR A 260 -14.37 -14.94 21.41
CA THR A 260 -13.45 -14.57 20.32
C THR A 260 -12.91 -15.81 19.59
N HIS A 261 -12.66 -15.68 18.29
CA HIS A 261 -11.97 -16.70 17.51
C HIS A 261 -11.20 -16.07 16.34
N GLU A 262 -10.22 -16.80 15.82
CA GLU A 262 -9.44 -16.38 14.64
C GLU A 262 -9.89 -17.14 13.39
N ILE A 263 -9.74 -16.49 12.24
CA ILE A 263 -9.94 -17.12 10.94
C ILE A 263 -8.63 -17.77 10.51
N ASN A 264 -8.57 -19.09 10.47
CA ASN A 264 -7.35 -19.83 10.15
C ASN A 264 -7.09 -19.92 8.64
N PHE A 265 -5.82 -19.80 8.24
CA PHE A 265 -5.32 -20.02 6.87
C PHE A 265 -4.15 -21.00 6.93
N ASP A 266 -4.08 -21.92 5.94
CA ASP A 266 -3.18 -23.07 5.98
C ASP A 266 -1.83 -22.84 5.28
N GLU A 267 -1.70 -21.79 4.45
CA GLU A 267 -0.49 -21.52 3.70
C GLU A 267 0.60 -20.87 4.60
N PRO A 268 1.89 -21.16 4.37
CA PRO A 268 2.97 -20.68 5.24
C PRO A 268 3.20 -19.18 5.16
N THR A 269 2.73 -18.55 4.08
CA THR A 269 2.82 -17.11 3.83
C THR A 269 1.69 -16.70 2.91
N TYR A 270 0.99 -15.63 3.26
CA TYR A 270 -0.21 -15.15 2.58
C TYR A 270 -0.49 -13.69 2.91
N GLU A 271 -1.40 -13.12 2.16
CA GLU A 271 -2.06 -11.85 2.44
C GLU A 271 -3.54 -12.11 2.75
N VAL A 272 -4.07 -11.45 3.76
CA VAL A 272 -5.51 -11.41 4.06
C VAL A 272 -5.89 -10.03 4.56
N SER A 273 -6.99 -9.53 4.06
CA SER A 273 -7.59 -8.25 4.47
C SER A 273 -9.11 -8.31 4.39
N LEU A 274 -9.76 -7.33 4.99
CA LEU A 274 -11.19 -7.16 4.77
C LEU A 274 -11.43 -6.53 3.40
N ASP A 275 -12.36 -7.11 2.63
CA ASP A 275 -12.94 -6.47 1.45
C ASP A 275 -13.91 -5.35 1.88
N ARG A 276 -14.44 -4.61 0.93
CA ARG A 276 -15.56 -3.69 1.21
C ARG A 276 -16.70 -4.44 1.90
N ASN A 277 -17.03 -4.02 3.10
CA ASN A 277 -18.09 -4.57 3.93
C ASN A 277 -19.08 -3.44 4.27
N PRO A 278 -19.89 -2.95 3.30
CA PRO A 278 -20.70 -1.74 3.52
C PRO A 278 -21.90 -1.97 4.43
N VAL A 279 -22.30 -3.23 4.66
CA VAL A 279 -23.50 -3.56 5.43
C VAL A 279 -23.14 -3.73 6.91
N PHE A 280 -23.60 -2.80 7.76
CA PHE A 280 -23.40 -2.88 9.21
C PHE A 280 -24.16 -4.07 9.85
N LYS A 281 -25.42 -4.26 9.44
CA LYS A 281 -26.31 -5.31 9.96
C LYS A 281 -26.14 -6.63 9.22
N THR A 282 -25.05 -7.31 9.48
CA THR A 282 -24.75 -8.61 8.85
C THR A 282 -24.00 -9.52 9.82
N GLY A 283 -24.17 -10.84 9.65
CA GLY A 283 -23.35 -11.86 10.30
C GLY A 283 -22.22 -12.38 9.38
N ILE A 284 -22.10 -11.81 8.18
CA ILE A 284 -21.07 -12.20 7.20
C ILE A 284 -20.02 -11.09 7.11
N VAL A 285 -18.77 -11.46 7.21
CA VAL A 285 -17.64 -10.61 6.82
C VAL A 285 -17.02 -11.13 5.54
N ARG A 286 -16.83 -10.24 4.58
CA ARG A 286 -16.13 -10.53 3.33
C ARG A 286 -14.66 -10.22 3.48
N ILE A 287 -13.82 -11.16 3.08
CA ILE A 287 -12.37 -11.05 3.14
C ILE A 287 -11.77 -11.30 1.75
N ASP A 288 -10.70 -10.59 1.46
CA ASP A 288 -9.79 -10.86 0.36
C ASP A 288 -8.63 -11.70 0.86
N TYR A 289 -8.37 -12.80 0.18
CA TYR A 289 -7.28 -13.70 0.49
C TYR A 289 -6.43 -13.94 -0.75
N SER A 290 -5.13 -13.96 -0.57
CA SER A 290 -4.16 -14.26 -1.61
C SER A 290 -2.90 -14.87 -1.01
N SER A 291 -2.15 -15.64 -1.81
CA SER A 291 -0.80 -16.09 -1.48
C SER A 291 0.04 -16.14 -2.76
N PHE A 292 1.30 -16.50 -2.67
CA PHE A 292 2.08 -16.76 -3.89
C PHE A 292 1.47 -17.83 -4.79
N ILE A 293 0.69 -18.76 -4.20
CA ILE A 293 0.10 -19.91 -4.90
C ILE A 293 -1.39 -19.72 -5.14
N THR A 294 -2.12 -19.16 -4.19
CA THR A 294 -3.56 -18.97 -4.31
C THR A 294 -3.87 -17.61 -4.94
N PRO A 295 -4.53 -17.59 -6.12
CA PRO A 295 -4.98 -16.35 -6.75
C PRO A 295 -5.91 -15.54 -5.85
N ASN A 296 -6.01 -14.24 -6.10
CA ASN A 296 -6.89 -13.34 -5.35
C ASN A 296 -8.30 -13.93 -5.26
N SER A 297 -8.75 -14.15 -4.04
CA SER A 297 -9.95 -14.90 -3.69
C SER A 297 -10.82 -14.08 -2.75
N VAL A 298 -12.07 -13.88 -3.13
CA VAL A 298 -13.11 -13.25 -2.30
C VAL A 298 -13.84 -14.33 -1.54
N ILE A 299 -13.82 -14.26 -0.21
CA ILE A 299 -14.39 -15.25 0.69
C ILE A 299 -15.40 -14.56 1.61
N ASP A 300 -16.64 -15.07 1.66
CA ASP A 300 -17.60 -14.72 2.69
C ASP A 300 -17.38 -15.65 3.90
N TYR A 301 -17.18 -15.06 5.05
CA TYR A 301 -17.02 -15.77 6.32
C TYR A 301 -18.22 -15.48 7.24
N ASP A 302 -18.95 -16.53 7.60
CA ASP A 302 -20.03 -16.45 8.58
C ASP A 302 -19.44 -16.40 9.98
N MET A 303 -19.58 -15.26 10.63
CA MET A 303 -18.97 -14.97 11.94
C MET A 303 -19.55 -15.81 13.09
N VAL A 304 -20.77 -16.36 12.91
CA VAL A 304 -21.44 -17.20 13.91
C VAL A 304 -21.11 -18.68 13.68
N SER A 305 -21.36 -19.20 12.47
CA SER A 305 -21.13 -20.61 12.15
C SER A 305 -19.69 -20.94 11.82
N ARG A 306 -18.83 -19.93 11.66
CA ARG A 306 -17.41 -20.03 11.31
C ARG A 306 -17.15 -20.70 9.95
N ARG A 307 -18.12 -20.66 9.06
CA ARG A 307 -18.03 -21.26 7.73
C ARG A 307 -17.46 -20.27 6.73
N LYS A 308 -16.46 -20.71 5.95
CA LYS A 308 -15.93 -20.01 4.77
C LYS A 308 -16.72 -20.42 3.53
N GLU A 309 -17.08 -19.45 2.71
CA GLU A 309 -17.64 -19.66 1.38
C GLU A 309 -16.84 -18.89 0.34
N LEU A 310 -16.15 -19.59 -0.55
CA LEU A 310 -15.45 -18.96 -1.67
C LEU A 310 -16.45 -18.37 -2.65
N LYS A 311 -16.46 -17.06 -2.81
CA LYS A 311 -17.36 -16.35 -3.74
C LYS A 311 -16.76 -16.19 -5.13
N LYS A 312 -15.46 -15.90 -5.18
CA LYS A 312 -14.75 -15.70 -6.43
C LYS A 312 -13.26 -15.99 -6.23
N GLU A 313 -12.66 -16.67 -7.17
CA GLU A 313 -11.21 -16.74 -7.33
C GLU A 313 -10.85 -16.13 -8.68
N ALA A 314 -9.83 -15.26 -8.72
CA ALA A 314 -9.40 -14.63 -9.96
C ALA A 314 -8.88 -15.68 -10.96
N PRO A 315 -9.37 -15.70 -12.20
CA PRO A 315 -8.91 -16.67 -13.18
C PRO A 315 -7.46 -16.36 -13.61
N VAL A 316 -6.64 -17.40 -13.66
CA VAL A 316 -5.27 -17.32 -14.17
C VAL A 316 -5.21 -17.94 -15.55
N LEU A 317 -4.89 -17.11 -16.53
CA LEU A 317 -4.78 -17.58 -17.92
C LEU A 317 -3.47 -18.34 -18.13
N GLY A 318 -3.44 -19.23 -19.14
CA GLY A 318 -2.22 -19.94 -19.53
C GLY A 318 -1.98 -21.28 -18.86
N GLY A 319 -3.01 -21.87 -18.21
CA GLY A 319 -2.95 -23.25 -17.71
C GLY A 319 -2.30 -23.40 -16.34
N TYR A 320 -2.41 -22.39 -15.49
CA TYR A 320 -1.91 -22.39 -14.10
C TYR A 320 -2.53 -23.54 -13.27
N LYS A 321 -1.68 -24.20 -12.48
CA LYS A 321 -2.09 -25.21 -11.50
C LYS A 321 -1.37 -24.96 -10.17
N LYS A 322 -2.12 -24.72 -9.11
CA LYS A 322 -1.58 -24.51 -7.74
C LYS A 322 -0.62 -25.63 -7.32
N SER A 323 -0.92 -26.87 -7.72
CA SER A 323 -0.12 -28.07 -7.39
C SER A 323 1.31 -28.05 -7.93
N ASP A 324 1.61 -27.21 -8.92
CA ASP A 324 2.92 -27.16 -9.57
C ASP A 324 3.91 -26.22 -8.85
N TYR A 325 3.46 -25.51 -7.83
CA TYR A 325 4.25 -24.49 -7.11
C TYR A 325 4.33 -24.79 -5.62
N ALA A 326 5.33 -24.20 -4.97
CA ALA A 326 5.53 -24.26 -3.53
C ALA A 326 5.94 -22.88 -2.99
N SER A 327 5.47 -22.58 -1.79
CA SER A 327 5.90 -21.45 -0.99
C SER A 327 6.50 -21.92 0.32
N GLU A 328 7.41 -21.15 0.87
CA GLU A 328 8.15 -21.47 2.08
C GLU A 328 8.42 -20.17 2.84
N ARG A 329 8.49 -20.25 4.17
CA ARG A 329 8.95 -19.15 5.01
C ARG A 329 10.18 -19.57 5.76
N VAL A 330 11.25 -18.80 5.60
CA VAL A 330 12.55 -19.04 6.24
C VAL A 330 13.01 -17.79 6.98
N PHE A 331 14.07 -17.91 7.78
CA PHE A 331 14.59 -16.81 8.58
C PHE A 331 16.10 -16.67 8.35
N ALA A 332 16.53 -15.48 7.94
CA ALA A 332 17.92 -15.09 7.92
C ALA A 332 18.29 -14.45 9.26
N LYS A 333 19.56 -14.54 9.64
CA LYS A 333 20.06 -13.92 10.85
C LYS A 333 20.86 -12.67 10.49
N ALA A 334 20.47 -11.51 11.01
CA ALA A 334 21.22 -10.27 10.92
C ALA A 334 22.51 -10.33 11.78
N ASP A 335 23.45 -9.44 11.52
CA ASP A 335 24.71 -9.36 12.27
C ASP A 335 24.50 -9.09 13.77
N ASP A 336 23.43 -8.39 14.14
CA ASP A 336 23.03 -8.14 15.53
C ASP A 336 22.23 -9.30 16.16
N GLY A 337 22.04 -10.39 15.43
CA GLY A 337 21.40 -11.61 15.89
C GLY A 337 19.90 -11.67 15.70
N VAL A 338 19.26 -10.61 15.15
CA VAL A 338 17.84 -10.55 14.86
C VAL A 338 17.47 -11.51 13.72
N GLU A 339 16.37 -12.25 13.84
CA GLU A 339 15.85 -13.15 12.81
C GLU A 339 14.93 -12.38 11.87
N ILE A 340 15.28 -12.39 10.57
CA ILE A 340 14.57 -11.65 9.52
C ILE A 340 13.77 -12.66 8.71
N PRO A 341 12.42 -12.56 8.67
CA PRO A 341 11.59 -13.45 7.86
C PRO A 341 11.80 -13.22 6.37
N ILE A 342 11.77 -14.33 5.60
CA ILE A 342 11.81 -14.30 4.13
C ILE A 342 10.71 -15.22 3.63
N SER A 343 9.83 -14.71 2.76
CA SER A 343 8.84 -15.50 2.03
C SER A 343 9.40 -15.92 0.69
N LEU A 344 9.34 -17.21 0.38
CA LEU A 344 9.90 -17.82 -0.83
C LEU A 344 8.81 -18.41 -1.72
N PHE A 345 9.02 -18.33 -3.02
CA PHE A 345 8.14 -18.90 -4.03
C PHE A 345 8.94 -19.52 -5.18
N TYR A 346 8.65 -20.77 -5.51
CA TYR A 346 9.33 -21.51 -6.56
C TYR A 346 8.48 -22.66 -7.12
N LYS A 347 8.87 -23.18 -8.27
CA LYS A 347 8.21 -24.33 -8.90
C LYS A 347 8.55 -25.62 -8.13
N LYS A 348 7.57 -26.51 -7.94
CA LYS A 348 7.82 -27.85 -7.36
C LYS A 348 8.86 -28.61 -8.18
N GLY A 349 9.73 -29.32 -7.50
CA GLY A 349 10.91 -29.93 -8.12
C GLY A 349 12.12 -29.01 -8.20
N PHE A 350 12.02 -27.77 -7.71
CA PHE A 350 13.17 -26.92 -7.46
C PHE A 350 14.22 -27.67 -6.67
N ARG A 351 15.47 -27.57 -7.13
CA ARG A 351 16.61 -28.15 -6.43
C ARG A 351 17.36 -27.06 -5.69
N LYS A 352 17.49 -27.25 -4.38
CA LYS A 352 18.27 -26.38 -3.50
C LYS A 352 19.77 -26.72 -3.63
N ASP A 353 20.32 -26.49 -4.82
CA ASP A 353 21.69 -26.83 -5.19
C ASP A 353 22.59 -25.62 -5.48
N GLY A 354 22.04 -24.41 -5.33
CA GLY A 354 22.76 -23.16 -5.55
C GLY A 354 22.95 -22.79 -7.02
N THR A 355 22.09 -23.28 -7.91
CA THR A 355 22.18 -22.97 -9.35
C THR A 355 21.09 -22.03 -9.87
N ALA A 356 19.98 -21.85 -9.13
CA ALA A 356 18.85 -21.07 -9.56
C ALA A 356 19.14 -19.56 -9.58
N PRO A 357 18.54 -18.82 -10.53
CA PRO A 357 18.47 -17.37 -10.44
C PRO A 357 17.46 -16.97 -9.36
N LEU A 358 17.74 -15.85 -8.69
CA LEU A 358 16.88 -15.24 -7.67
C LEU A 358 16.39 -13.88 -8.12
N LEU A 359 15.11 -13.58 -7.90
CA LEU A 359 14.60 -12.23 -7.80
C LEU A 359 14.18 -11.98 -6.35
N LEU A 360 14.87 -11.08 -5.66
CA LEU A 360 14.58 -10.68 -4.29
C LEU A 360 14.01 -9.27 -4.26
N THR A 361 12.93 -9.06 -3.50
CA THR A 361 12.33 -7.75 -3.27
C THR A 361 12.20 -7.44 -1.79
N GLY A 362 12.04 -6.16 -1.44
CA GLY A 362 11.77 -5.68 -0.10
C GLY A 362 11.45 -4.19 -0.14
N TYR A 363 10.89 -3.68 0.97
CA TYR A 363 10.52 -2.26 1.09
C TYR A 363 11.18 -1.59 2.30
N GLY A 364 10.76 -1.92 3.50
CA GLY A 364 11.42 -1.56 4.76
C GLY A 364 11.31 -0.09 5.14
N ALA A 365 10.16 0.54 4.98
CA ALA A 365 9.89 1.91 5.39
C ALA A 365 8.42 2.10 5.83
N TYR A 366 8.14 3.15 6.60
CA TYR A 366 6.80 3.61 7.03
C TYR A 366 6.00 2.57 7.83
N GLY A 367 6.63 1.53 8.33
CA GLY A 367 5.90 0.42 8.97
C GLY A 367 5.00 -0.37 8.01
N ILE A 368 5.19 -0.21 6.70
CA ILE A 368 4.43 -0.94 5.67
C ILE A 368 4.90 -2.40 5.64
N SER A 369 3.95 -3.33 5.75
CA SER A 369 4.21 -4.75 5.60
C SER A 369 4.07 -5.17 4.14
N THR A 370 5.00 -5.97 3.66
CA THR A 370 4.96 -6.55 2.32
C THR A 370 4.55 -8.00 2.41
N ASP A 371 3.26 -8.29 2.22
CA ASP A 371 2.72 -9.64 2.33
C ASP A 371 2.85 -10.43 1.03
N ALA A 372 2.82 -11.76 1.14
CA ALA A 372 2.93 -12.67 0.00
C ALA A 372 1.60 -12.75 -0.74
N ASN A 373 1.52 -12.12 -1.90
CA ASN A 373 0.33 -12.12 -2.74
C ASN A 373 0.56 -12.79 -4.10
N PHE A 374 -0.53 -13.15 -4.77
CA PHE A 374 -0.49 -13.77 -6.08
C PHE A 374 -0.18 -12.76 -7.18
N SER A 375 0.77 -13.12 -8.02
CA SER A 375 1.07 -12.38 -9.25
C SER A 375 1.25 -13.33 -10.43
N SER A 376 0.38 -13.24 -11.43
CA SER A 376 0.53 -13.99 -12.69
C SER A 376 1.82 -13.66 -13.43
N SER A 377 2.36 -12.45 -13.25
CA SER A 377 3.65 -12.05 -13.80
C SER A 377 4.81 -12.81 -13.14
N THR A 378 4.75 -12.99 -11.81
CA THR A 378 5.77 -13.73 -11.06
C THR A 378 5.81 -15.21 -11.44
N ILE A 379 4.67 -15.81 -11.78
CA ILE A 379 4.60 -17.16 -12.36
C ILE A 379 5.51 -17.29 -13.58
N SER A 380 5.53 -16.26 -14.43
CA SER A 380 6.39 -16.23 -15.63
C SER A 380 7.88 -16.37 -15.31
N LEU A 381 8.36 -15.79 -14.20
CA LEU A 381 9.76 -15.95 -13.74
C LEU A 381 10.00 -17.33 -13.13
N VAL A 382 9.11 -17.77 -12.26
CA VAL A 382 9.22 -19.05 -11.56
C VAL A 382 9.19 -20.22 -12.56
N ASP A 383 8.39 -20.14 -13.62
CA ASP A 383 8.39 -21.10 -14.71
C ASP A 383 9.69 -21.14 -15.53
N ARG A 384 10.51 -20.11 -15.42
CA ARG A 384 11.87 -20.06 -15.99
C ARG A 384 12.95 -20.52 -15.03
N GLY A 385 12.55 -21.06 -13.87
CA GLY A 385 13.44 -21.62 -12.86
C GLY A 385 13.97 -20.60 -11.85
N PHE A 386 13.38 -19.40 -11.78
CA PHE A 386 13.69 -18.45 -10.72
C PHE A 386 13.13 -18.92 -9.38
N VAL A 387 13.86 -18.58 -8.32
CA VAL A 387 13.29 -18.41 -6.98
C VAL A 387 12.87 -16.94 -6.87
N PHE A 388 11.64 -16.68 -6.44
CA PHE A 388 11.17 -15.36 -6.07
C PHE A 388 11.14 -15.25 -4.54
N ALA A 389 11.56 -14.11 -3.99
CA ALA A 389 11.59 -13.92 -2.55
C ALA A 389 11.21 -12.50 -2.13
N ILE A 390 10.57 -12.39 -0.97
CA ILE A 390 10.32 -11.14 -0.26
C ILE A 390 11.10 -11.18 1.05
N ALA A 391 11.98 -10.20 1.27
CA ALA A 391 12.65 -9.99 2.54
C ALA A 391 11.83 -9.03 3.41
N HIS A 392 11.35 -9.51 4.56
CA HIS A 392 10.55 -8.74 5.52
C HIS A 392 11.47 -8.00 6.51
N ILE A 393 12.14 -6.98 6.03
CA ILE A 393 13.22 -6.27 6.70
C ILE A 393 12.73 -5.21 7.67
N ARG A 394 13.56 -4.83 8.67
CA ARG A 394 13.26 -3.74 9.60
C ARG A 394 12.96 -2.44 8.86
N GLY A 395 12.07 -1.63 9.43
CA GLY A 395 11.45 -0.47 8.79
C GLY A 395 10.09 -0.78 8.20
N GLY A 396 9.78 -2.07 7.92
CA GLY A 396 8.43 -2.57 7.70
C GLY A 396 7.65 -2.78 9.00
N GLY A 397 6.40 -3.24 8.89
CA GLY A 397 5.49 -3.47 10.01
C GLY A 397 5.26 -4.93 10.37
N GLU A 398 5.90 -5.86 9.69
CA GLU A 398 5.59 -7.29 9.75
C GLU A 398 5.66 -7.86 11.17
N LEU A 399 6.72 -7.52 11.93
CA LEU A 399 6.90 -7.95 13.31
C LEU A 399 6.51 -6.86 14.34
N GLY A 400 5.60 -5.96 13.96
CA GLY A 400 5.04 -4.96 14.84
C GLY A 400 5.80 -3.63 14.90
N ARG A 401 5.43 -2.78 15.85
CA ARG A 401 5.94 -1.38 15.93
C ARG A 401 7.44 -1.31 16.19
N THR A 402 8.00 -2.22 16.99
CA THR A 402 9.45 -2.27 17.23
C THR A 402 10.22 -2.54 15.94
N TRP A 403 9.68 -3.42 15.07
CA TRP A 403 10.27 -3.75 13.77
C TRP A 403 10.39 -2.52 12.88
N TYR A 404 9.36 -1.68 12.87
CA TYR A 404 9.36 -0.40 12.18
C TYR A 404 10.38 0.58 12.78
N GLU A 405 10.31 0.80 14.09
CA GLU A 405 11.17 1.76 14.77
C GLU A 405 12.66 1.41 14.71
N ASP A 406 12.99 0.13 14.57
CA ASP A 406 14.36 -0.34 14.42
C ASP A 406 14.90 -0.22 12.98
N GLY A 407 14.07 0.28 12.05
CA GLY A 407 14.46 0.54 10.66
C GLY A 407 14.18 1.97 10.18
N LYS A 408 13.99 2.95 11.08
CA LYS A 408 13.77 4.36 10.73
C LYS A 408 14.75 5.31 11.41
N LEU A 409 14.75 6.58 10.99
CA LEU A 409 15.61 7.62 11.56
C LEU A 409 17.07 7.17 11.65
N LEU A 410 17.69 7.28 12.81
CA LEU A 410 19.08 6.89 13.06
C LEU A 410 19.33 5.37 13.09
N LYS A 411 18.30 4.57 12.85
CA LYS A 411 18.40 3.10 12.72
C LYS A 411 18.14 2.63 11.28
N LYS A 412 17.96 3.56 10.35
CA LYS A 412 17.61 3.23 8.95
C LYS A 412 18.57 2.24 8.28
N LYS A 413 19.84 2.26 8.62
CA LYS A 413 20.82 1.32 8.07
C LYS A 413 20.52 -0.14 8.38
N ASN A 414 19.76 -0.44 9.45
CA ASN A 414 19.32 -1.80 9.73
C ASN A 414 18.48 -2.38 8.60
N THR A 415 17.64 -1.57 7.95
CA THR A 415 16.88 -1.96 6.74
C THR A 415 17.81 -2.53 5.66
N PHE A 416 18.92 -1.85 5.41
CA PHE A 416 19.87 -2.21 4.34
C PHE A 416 20.70 -3.44 4.71
N THR A 417 21.20 -3.50 5.93
CA THR A 417 21.99 -4.64 6.41
C THR A 417 21.13 -5.90 6.52
N ASP A 418 19.86 -5.79 6.90
CA ASP A 418 18.91 -6.90 6.91
C ASP A 418 18.72 -7.49 5.51
N PHE A 419 18.55 -6.63 4.49
CA PHE A 419 18.38 -7.08 3.12
C PHE A 419 19.63 -7.78 2.56
N VAL A 420 20.82 -7.26 2.90
CA VAL A 420 22.09 -7.89 2.58
C VAL A 420 22.19 -9.25 3.25
N SER A 421 21.84 -9.36 4.54
CA SER A 421 21.86 -10.63 5.29
C SER A 421 20.88 -11.65 4.70
N CYS A 422 19.67 -11.22 4.30
CA CYS A 422 18.72 -12.07 3.58
C CYS A 422 19.29 -12.59 2.27
N THR A 423 19.92 -11.73 1.48
CA THR A 423 20.55 -12.12 0.21
C THR A 423 21.67 -13.15 0.43
N GLN A 424 22.56 -12.88 1.38
CA GLN A 424 23.66 -13.79 1.70
C GLN A 424 23.14 -15.14 2.20
N TYR A 425 22.14 -15.13 3.09
CA TYR A 425 21.48 -16.35 3.58
C TYR A 425 20.93 -17.22 2.43
N LEU A 426 20.22 -16.60 1.47
CA LEU A 426 19.64 -17.34 0.34
C LEU A 426 20.70 -17.96 -0.57
N ILE A 427 21.86 -17.31 -0.71
CA ILE A 427 23.02 -17.86 -1.43
C ILE A 427 23.63 -19.02 -0.63
N ASP A 428 23.94 -18.83 0.65
CA ASP A 428 24.60 -19.82 1.50
C ASP A 428 23.75 -21.06 1.71
N GLN A 429 22.43 -20.88 1.81
CA GLN A 429 21.44 -21.96 1.88
C GLN A 429 21.12 -22.59 0.52
N LYS A 430 21.79 -22.16 -0.56
CA LYS A 430 21.67 -22.71 -1.92
C LYS A 430 20.30 -22.53 -2.57
N TYR A 431 19.51 -21.54 -2.13
CA TYR A 431 18.31 -21.12 -2.84
C TYR A 431 18.66 -20.36 -4.12
N ALA A 432 19.81 -19.69 -4.15
CA ALA A 432 20.26 -18.89 -5.28
C ALA A 432 21.71 -19.20 -5.65
N ALA A 433 22.05 -19.03 -6.93
CA ALA A 433 23.42 -19.04 -7.41
C ALA A 433 24.12 -17.72 -7.08
N PRO A 434 25.36 -17.75 -6.55
CA PRO A 434 26.20 -16.57 -6.53
C PRO A 434 26.29 -15.96 -7.94
N LYS A 435 26.25 -14.64 -8.05
CA LYS A 435 26.25 -13.91 -9.34
C LYS A 435 25.02 -14.14 -10.24
N ARG A 436 23.92 -14.68 -9.70
CA ARG A 436 22.63 -14.80 -10.36
C ARG A 436 21.50 -14.24 -9.50
N VAL A 437 21.79 -13.13 -8.82
CA VAL A 437 20.84 -12.41 -7.96
C VAL A 437 20.41 -11.11 -8.64
N ALA A 438 19.13 -10.97 -8.91
CA ALA A 438 18.46 -9.72 -9.24
C ALA A 438 17.71 -9.21 -8.02
N ILE A 439 17.70 -7.89 -7.82
CA ILE A 439 16.92 -7.23 -6.78
C ILE A 439 16.02 -6.18 -7.40
N LEU A 440 14.82 -6.01 -6.83
CA LEU A 440 13.81 -5.07 -7.29
C LEU A 440 13.18 -4.32 -6.12
N GLY A 441 13.05 -3.01 -6.25
CA GLY A 441 12.34 -2.19 -5.28
C GLY A 441 11.95 -0.83 -5.86
N GLY A 442 10.81 -0.30 -5.38
CA GLY A 442 10.27 0.98 -5.85
C GLY A 442 10.17 2.00 -4.72
N SER A 443 10.22 3.31 -5.05
CA SER A 443 10.05 4.39 -4.07
C SER A 443 11.09 4.31 -2.94
N ALA A 444 10.69 4.21 -1.69
CA ALA A 444 11.58 3.90 -0.56
C ALA A 444 12.29 2.53 -0.71
N GLY A 445 11.64 1.55 -1.36
CA GLY A 445 12.32 0.32 -1.80
C GLY A 445 13.37 0.57 -2.87
N GLY A 446 13.24 1.63 -3.66
CA GLY A 446 14.28 2.11 -4.58
C GLY A 446 15.49 2.73 -3.85
N LEU A 447 15.26 3.44 -2.74
CA LEU A 447 16.33 3.83 -1.81
C LEU A 447 17.08 2.59 -1.30
N LEU A 448 16.33 1.56 -0.86
CA LEU A 448 16.91 0.28 -0.45
C LEU A 448 17.83 -0.29 -1.56
N MET A 449 17.34 -0.35 -2.81
CA MET A 449 18.13 -0.87 -3.95
C MET A 449 19.43 -0.09 -4.16
N GLY A 450 19.36 1.24 -4.12
CA GLY A 450 20.54 2.09 -4.27
C GLY A 450 21.54 1.96 -3.13
N ALA A 451 21.05 1.89 -1.88
CA ALA A 451 21.89 1.77 -0.70
C ALA A 451 22.62 0.42 -0.65
N VAL A 452 21.91 -0.70 -0.85
CA VAL A 452 22.55 -2.03 -0.80
C VAL A 452 23.48 -2.27 -1.98
N MET A 453 23.19 -1.67 -3.14
CA MET A 453 24.09 -1.70 -4.30
C MET A 453 25.42 -0.99 -4.01
N ASN A 454 25.39 0.13 -3.28
CA ASN A 454 26.60 0.82 -2.84
C ASN A 454 27.35 0.04 -1.75
N MET A 455 26.63 -0.59 -0.82
CA MET A 455 27.22 -1.35 0.29
C MET A 455 27.87 -2.66 -0.15
N ARG A 456 27.20 -3.43 -1.02
CA ARG A 456 27.62 -4.79 -1.42
C ARG A 456 27.37 -5.03 -2.92
N PRO A 457 28.06 -4.26 -3.81
CA PRO A 457 27.91 -4.42 -5.27
C PRO A 457 28.28 -5.82 -5.77
N ASP A 458 29.08 -6.56 -5.02
CA ASP A 458 29.53 -7.92 -5.30
C ASP A 458 28.43 -8.98 -5.21
N LEU A 459 27.37 -8.74 -4.41
CA LEU A 459 26.27 -9.67 -4.22
C LEU A 459 25.27 -9.71 -5.37
N PHE A 460 25.14 -8.60 -6.09
CA PHE A 460 24.06 -8.41 -7.06
C PHE A 460 24.59 -8.41 -8.48
N THR A 461 23.88 -9.05 -9.39
CA THR A 461 24.15 -9.01 -10.83
C THR A 461 23.27 -7.98 -11.54
N SER A 462 22.04 -7.82 -11.04
CA SER A 462 21.03 -6.89 -11.57
C SER A 462 20.34 -6.15 -10.44
N VAL A 463 20.12 -4.86 -10.65
CA VAL A 463 19.31 -3.99 -9.80
C VAL A 463 18.23 -3.33 -10.64
N ILE A 464 16.99 -3.42 -10.20
CA ILE A 464 15.84 -2.74 -10.78
C ILE A 464 15.31 -1.77 -9.73
N ALA A 465 15.45 -0.48 -9.99
CA ALA A 465 15.04 0.60 -9.11
C ALA A 465 13.90 1.39 -9.78
N ALA A 466 12.66 1.15 -9.33
CA ALA A 466 11.47 1.80 -9.86
C ALA A 466 11.17 3.08 -9.07
N VAL A 467 11.02 4.21 -9.76
CA VAL A 467 10.73 5.52 -9.17
C VAL A 467 11.49 5.78 -7.86
N PRO A 468 12.83 5.57 -7.84
CA PRO A 468 13.58 5.38 -6.61
C PRO A 468 13.89 6.69 -5.88
N PHE A 469 13.67 6.71 -4.56
CA PHE A 469 14.07 7.78 -3.66
C PHE A 469 15.58 7.70 -3.37
N VAL A 470 16.41 8.29 -4.24
CA VAL A 470 17.88 8.09 -4.22
C VAL A 470 18.69 9.35 -3.94
N ASP A 471 18.08 10.51 -3.95
CA ASP A 471 18.72 11.80 -3.63
C ASP A 471 18.26 12.32 -2.26
N VAL A 472 18.33 11.43 -1.27
CA VAL A 472 17.71 11.60 0.06
C VAL A 472 18.07 12.92 0.71
N LEU A 473 19.37 13.26 0.72
CA LEU A 473 19.86 14.43 1.42
C LEU A 473 19.34 15.74 0.81
N ASN A 474 19.33 15.85 -0.52
CA ASN A 474 18.85 17.06 -1.19
C ASN A 474 17.34 17.19 -1.09
N THR A 475 16.60 16.10 -1.31
CA THR A 475 15.13 16.11 -1.22
C THR A 475 14.68 16.45 0.19
N MET A 476 15.25 15.82 1.22
CA MET A 476 14.91 16.14 2.62
C MET A 476 15.36 17.52 3.06
N SER A 477 16.26 18.19 2.34
CA SER A 477 16.69 19.57 2.61
C SER A 477 15.77 20.63 2.02
N ASP A 478 14.84 20.26 1.15
CA ASP A 478 13.92 21.19 0.48
C ASP A 478 12.47 21.02 0.96
N PRO A 479 12.01 21.79 1.94
CA PRO A 479 10.66 21.68 2.50
C PRO A 479 9.56 22.12 1.54
N SER A 480 9.88 22.65 0.37
CA SER A 480 8.91 23.01 -0.67
C SER A 480 8.47 21.81 -1.53
N LEU A 481 9.22 20.71 -1.47
CA LEU A 481 8.88 19.49 -2.21
C LEU A 481 7.75 18.74 -1.50
N PRO A 482 6.89 18.07 -2.26
CA PRO A 482 5.88 17.17 -1.71
C PRO A 482 6.52 16.12 -0.78
N LEU A 483 5.80 15.76 0.28
CA LEU A 483 6.17 14.77 1.30
C LEU A 483 7.35 15.15 2.21
N THR A 484 8.27 16.03 1.83
CA THR A 484 9.50 16.31 2.59
C THR A 484 9.23 16.60 4.08
N VAL A 485 8.31 17.51 4.39
CA VAL A 485 8.03 17.88 5.79
C VAL A 485 7.35 16.75 6.56
N THR A 486 6.43 16.04 5.93
CA THR A 486 5.75 14.89 6.54
C THR A 486 6.72 13.76 6.85
N GLU A 487 7.72 13.56 6.00
CA GLU A 487 8.69 12.47 6.11
C GLU A 487 9.90 12.79 7.02
N TYR A 488 9.95 13.96 7.63
CA TYR A 488 10.95 14.21 8.69
C TYR A 488 10.83 13.23 9.86
N GLU A 489 9.64 12.67 10.08
CA GLU A 489 9.42 11.67 11.12
C GLU A 489 9.87 10.25 10.70
N GLU A 490 10.10 10.00 9.40
CA GLU A 490 10.66 8.75 8.88
C GLU A 490 12.18 8.80 8.70
N TRP A 491 12.67 9.86 8.01
CA TRP A 491 14.09 9.98 7.63
C TRP A 491 14.90 10.85 8.56
N GLY A 492 14.26 11.79 9.25
CA GLY A 492 14.91 12.87 10.03
C GLY A 492 14.93 14.21 9.30
N ASN A 493 15.09 15.29 10.03
CA ASN A 493 15.24 16.63 9.47
C ASN A 493 16.72 16.98 9.32
N PRO A 494 17.27 17.17 8.10
CA PRO A 494 18.68 17.45 7.86
C PRO A 494 19.14 18.84 8.35
N GLN A 495 18.24 19.71 8.82
CA GLN A 495 18.62 20.92 9.54
C GLN A 495 19.28 20.60 10.90
N ASP A 496 19.03 19.42 11.46
CA ASP A 496 19.79 18.88 12.57
C ASP A 496 21.03 18.13 12.02
N PRO A 497 22.26 18.56 12.36
CA PRO A 497 23.50 17.93 11.86
C PRO A 497 23.55 16.42 12.09
N LYS A 498 22.94 15.92 13.15
CA LYS A 498 22.90 14.49 13.47
C LYS A 498 22.15 13.69 12.38
N TYR A 499 21.01 14.19 11.89
CA TYR A 499 20.27 13.55 10.81
C TYR A 499 20.94 13.80 9.47
N PHE A 500 21.51 14.98 9.25
CA PHE A 500 22.26 15.30 8.04
C PHE A 500 23.41 14.30 7.84
N ASP A 501 24.29 14.15 8.82
CA ASP A 501 25.44 13.24 8.75
C ASP A 501 25.01 11.79 8.57
N TYR A 502 23.92 11.41 9.24
CA TYR A 502 23.40 10.04 9.12
C TYR A 502 22.81 9.77 7.73
N MET A 503 21.98 10.66 7.18
CA MET A 503 21.46 10.56 5.81
C MET A 503 22.58 10.57 4.77
N ALA A 504 23.56 11.49 4.91
CA ALA A 504 24.72 11.55 4.04
C ALA A 504 25.48 10.21 3.98
N SER A 505 25.49 9.46 5.08
CA SER A 505 26.21 8.19 5.18
C SER A 505 25.53 7.00 4.47
N TYR A 506 24.31 7.16 3.92
CA TYR A 506 23.61 6.11 3.19
C TYR A 506 22.90 6.59 1.91
N SER A 507 22.70 7.88 1.71
CA SER A 507 22.04 8.42 0.52
C SER A 507 22.67 7.86 -0.75
N PRO A 508 21.92 7.15 -1.61
CA PRO A 508 22.51 6.47 -2.77
C PRO A 508 23.24 7.40 -3.72
N TYR A 509 22.69 8.58 -3.96
CA TYR A 509 23.30 9.57 -4.84
C TYR A 509 24.65 10.07 -4.32
N ASP A 510 24.75 10.29 -3.00
CA ASP A 510 25.93 10.87 -2.38
C ASP A 510 27.07 9.85 -2.23
N ASN A 511 26.71 8.56 -2.06
CA ASN A 511 27.67 7.48 -1.81
C ASN A 511 28.05 6.67 -3.09
N ILE A 512 27.91 7.26 -4.29
CA ILE A 512 28.44 6.65 -5.50
C ILE A 512 29.96 6.87 -5.53
N GLU A 513 30.71 5.78 -5.60
CA GLU A 513 32.16 5.74 -5.71
C GLU A 513 32.61 5.04 -7.01
N GLU A 514 33.91 5.10 -7.32
CA GLU A 514 34.50 4.25 -8.37
C GLU A 514 34.45 2.78 -7.93
N ASN A 515 33.53 2.01 -8.48
CA ASN A 515 33.32 0.61 -8.12
C ASN A 515 32.76 -0.21 -9.30
N GLN A 516 32.80 -1.52 -9.16
CA GLN A 516 32.15 -2.47 -10.09
C GLN A 516 30.69 -2.67 -9.69
N TYR A 517 29.83 -1.77 -10.15
CA TYR A 517 28.40 -1.87 -9.89
C TYR A 517 27.69 -2.94 -10.74
N PRO A 518 26.56 -3.48 -10.27
CA PRO A 518 25.70 -4.39 -11.04
C PRO A 518 25.07 -3.73 -12.26
N ASN A 519 24.47 -4.52 -13.15
CA ASN A 519 23.59 -3.98 -14.18
C ASN A 519 22.44 -3.24 -13.50
N LEU A 520 22.03 -2.09 -14.04
CA LEU A 520 21.04 -1.24 -13.40
C LEU A 520 19.99 -0.77 -14.41
N LEU A 521 18.72 -1.05 -14.09
CA LEU A 521 17.54 -0.47 -14.73
C LEU A 521 16.87 0.47 -13.74
N VAL A 522 16.65 1.70 -14.16
CA VAL A 522 15.94 2.72 -13.38
C VAL A 522 14.70 3.17 -14.14
N THR A 523 13.56 3.25 -13.48
CA THR A 523 12.34 3.86 -14.05
C THR A 523 11.99 5.15 -13.32
N ALA A 524 11.26 6.05 -14.00
CA ALA A 524 10.80 7.31 -13.45
C ALA A 524 9.48 7.73 -14.12
N GLY A 525 8.63 8.47 -13.42
CA GLY A 525 7.47 9.16 -13.97
C GLY A 525 7.72 10.67 -14.05
N LEU A 526 7.40 11.31 -15.17
CA LEU A 526 7.61 12.76 -15.32
C LEU A 526 6.73 13.56 -14.34
N ASN A 527 5.52 13.09 -14.11
CA ASN A 527 4.51 13.75 -13.27
C ASN A 527 4.46 13.17 -11.84
N ASP A 528 5.51 12.48 -11.42
CA ASP A 528 5.59 11.85 -10.11
C ASP A 528 5.58 12.90 -9.00
N PRO A 529 4.53 12.95 -8.14
CA PRO A 529 4.45 13.92 -7.07
C PRO A 529 5.14 13.47 -5.78
N ARG A 530 5.56 12.20 -5.69
CA ARG A 530 6.15 11.62 -4.48
C ARG A 530 7.66 11.56 -4.54
N VAL A 531 8.21 11.11 -5.68
CA VAL A 531 9.64 11.07 -5.95
C VAL A 531 9.90 11.77 -7.28
N SER A 532 10.42 12.96 -7.20
CA SER A 532 10.64 13.81 -8.38
C SER A 532 11.54 13.14 -9.41
N TYR A 533 11.15 13.19 -10.69
CA TYR A 533 11.83 12.49 -11.79
C TYR A 533 13.33 12.85 -11.91
N TRP A 534 13.76 13.98 -11.40
CA TRP A 534 15.17 14.39 -11.44
C TRP A 534 16.05 13.61 -10.48
N GLU A 535 15.52 13.00 -9.41
CA GLU A 535 16.30 12.15 -8.50
C GLU A 535 16.90 10.96 -9.24
N PRO A 536 16.09 10.07 -9.85
CA PRO A 536 16.63 8.97 -10.64
C PRO A 536 17.46 9.46 -11.83
N ALA A 537 17.09 10.58 -12.47
CA ALA A 537 17.84 11.12 -13.61
C ALA A 537 19.25 11.59 -13.22
N LYS A 538 19.38 12.33 -12.12
CA LYS A 538 20.66 12.77 -11.55
C LYS A 538 21.53 11.58 -11.14
N TRP A 539 20.90 10.61 -10.46
CA TRP A 539 21.56 9.41 -9.99
C TRP A 539 22.17 8.61 -11.15
N VAL A 540 21.40 8.37 -12.20
CA VAL A 540 21.90 7.69 -13.41
C VAL A 540 22.98 8.51 -14.13
N ALA A 541 22.84 9.83 -14.21
CA ALA A 541 23.86 10.68 -14.81
C ALA A 541 25.19 10.60 -14.06
N LYS A 542 25.16 10.63 -12.72
CA LYS A 542 26.35 10.46 -11.86
C LYS A 542 26.96 9.07 -12.03
N GLN A 543 26.13 8.01 -12.06
CA GLN A 543 26.57 6.64 -12.32
C GLN A 543 27.27 6.50 -13.69
N ARG A 544 26.74 7.13 -14.75
CA ARG A 544 27.36 7.12 -16.10
C ARG A 544 28.74 7.77 -16.10
N LYS A 545 28.91 8.86 -15.35
CA LYS A 545 30.19 9.58 -15.26
C LYS A 545 31.28 8.76 -14.59
N LEU A 546 30.93 7.98 -13.53
CA LEU A 546 31.87 7.21 -12.72
C LEU A 546 31.96 5.74 -13.13
N LYS A 547 31.14 5.32 -14.10
CA LYS A 547 31.12 3.93 -14.54
C LYS A 547 32.23 3.63 -15.52
N HIS A 548 33.16 2.80 -15.13
CA HIS A 548 34.32 2.39 -15.97
C HIS A 548 34.16 1.01 -16.62
N GLN A 549 32.93 0.45 -16.76
CA GLN A 549 32.77 -0.92 -17.19
C GLN A 549 31.61 -1.19 -18.16
N ASN A 550 31.72 -2.33 -18.89
CA ASN A 550 30.73 -2.86 -19.84
C ASN A 550 29.47 -3.41 -19.16
N ARG A 551 28.89 -2.66 -18.22
CA ARG A 551 27.62 -3.05 -17.58
C ARG A 551 26.47 -2.23 -18.13
N ILE A 552 25.30 -2.84 -18.21
CA ILE A 552 24.08 -2.19 -18.69
C ILE A 552 23.61 -1.18 -17.63
N LEU A 553 23.38 0.06 -18.07
CA LEU A 553 22.83 1.14 -17.24
C LEU A 553 21.75 1.86 -18.05
N LEU A 554 20.50 1.61 -17.69
CA LEU A 554 19.32 2.13 -18.39
C LEU A 554 18.51 3.06 -17.48
N LEU A 555 17.97 4.12 -18.07
CA LEU A 555 16.94 4.96 -17.47
C LEU A 555 15.76 5.02 -18.45
N LYS A 556 14.57 4.66 -17.98
CA LYS A 556 13.31 4.86 -18.68
C LYS A 556 12.46 5.86 -17.92
N THR A 557 12.22 7.03 -18.48
CA THR A 557 11.26 7.99 -17.95
C THR A 557 9.93 7.87 -18.68
N ASN A 558 8.85 7.58 -17.97
CA ASN A 558 7.50 7.62 -18.51
C ASN A 558 7.02 9.08 -18.55
N MET A 559 6.86 9.61 -19.76
CA MET A 559 6.53 11.03 -19.98
C MET A 559 5.05 11.35 -19.76
N GLY A 560 4.21 10.37 -19.53
CA GLY A 560 2.77 10.52 -19.33
C GLY A 560 2.27 10.04 -17.98
N ALA A 561 3.13 9.51 -17.11
CA ALA A 561 2.74 8.89 -15.86
C ALA A 561 3.36 9.57 -14.63
N GLY A 562 2.77 9.30 -13.46
CA GLY A 562 3.26 9.67 -12.14
C GLY A 562 3.96 8.51 -11.42
N HIS A 563 3.84 8.49 -10.08
CA HIS A 563 4.51 7.52 -9.20
C HIS A 563 4.13 6.06 -9.47
N GLY A 564 2.88 5.81 -9.83
CA GLY A 564 2.36 4.46 -10.08
C GLY A 564 2.67 3.88 -11.45
N GLY A 565 3.47 4.55 -12.31
CA GLY A 565 3.72 4.13 -13.69
C GLY A 565 2.50 4.32 -14.59
N ASP A 566 2.40 3.52 -15.66
CA ASP A 566 1.26 3.56 -16.59
C ASP A 566 -0.06 3.18 -15.90
N SER A 567 -1.17 3.82 -16.29
CA SER A 567 -2.47 3.60 -15.65
C SER A 567 -3.27 2.42 -16.23
N GLY A 568 -3.09 2.10 -17.51
CA GLY A 568 -3.77 0.99 -18.16
C GLY A 568 -3.18 -0.38 -17.82
N ARG A 569 -4.02 -1.37 -17.50
CA ARG A 569 -3.55 -2.70 -17.05
C ARG A 569 -2.60 -3.42 -18.01
N PHE A 570 -2.77 -3.25 -19.33
CA PHE A 570 -1.85 -3.85 -20.31
C PHE A 570 -0.57 -3.04 -20.46
N ASP A 571 -0.63 -1.73 -20.23
CA ASP A 571 0.56 -0.88 -20.26
C ASP A 571 1.41 -1.11 -19.01
N GLN A 572 0.80 -1.29 -17.83
CA GLN A 572 1.49 -1.77 -16.62
C GLN A 572 2.18 -3.12 -16.84
N LEU A 573 1.53 -4.07 -17.54
CA LEU A 573 2.16 -5.35 -17.87
C LEU A 573 3.39 -5.20 -18.78
N LYS A 574 3.44 -4.17 -19.64
CA LYS A 574 4.64 -3.88 -20.44
C LYS A 574 5.80 -3.39 -19.58
N GLU A 575 5.50 -2.60 -18.53
CA GLU A 575 6.52 -2.17 -17.56
C GLU A 575 7.11 -3.36 -16.82
N VAL A 576 6.24 -4.22 -16.25
CA VAL A 576 6.67 -5.46 -15.60
C VAL A 576 7.45 -6.38 -16.56
N ALA A 577 7.00 -6.49 -17.82
CA ALA A 577 7.69 -7.30 -18.82
C ALA A 577 9.11 -6.76 -19.14
N MET A 578 9.29 -5.44 -19.15
CA MET A 578 10.61 -4.82 -19.32
C MET A 578 11.53 -5.12 -18.14
N GLU A 579 11.04 -4.99 -16.92
CA GLU A 579 11.80 -5.30 -15.69
C GLU A 579 12.23 -6.76 -15.65
N TYR A 580 11.31 -7.68 -15.97
CA TYR A 580 11.59 -9.11 -16.00
C TYR A 580 12.51 -9.50 -17.16
N ALA A 581 12.35 -8.89 -18.34
CA ALA A 581 13.27 -9.10 -19.45
C ALA A 581 14.70 -8.67 -19.09
N PHE A 582 14.84 -7.53 -18.40
CA PHE A 582 16.13 -7.07 -17.91
C PHE A 582 16.75 -8.07 -16.91
N ALA A 583 15.99 -8.56 -15.94
CA ALA A 583 16.48 -9.57 -14.99
C ALA A 583 16.85 -10.88 -15.69
N ILE A 584 16.03 -11.38 -16.62
CA ILE A 584 16.26 -12.62 -17.36
C ILE A 584 17.53 -12.52 -18.20
N ASP A 585 17.70 -11.45 -18.95
CA ASP A 585 18.84 -11.24 -19.85
C ASP A 585 20.15 -11.10 -19.07
N THR A 586 20.17 -10.24 -18.06
CA THR A 586 21.37 -9.96 -17.28
C THR A 586 21.81 -11.12 -16.38
N LEU A 587 20.87 -11.98 -15.96
CA LEU A 587 21.20 -13.21 -15.23
C LEU A 587 21.46 -14.42 -16.15
N HIS A 588 21.41 -14.23 -17.48
CA HIS A 588 21.55 -15.31 -18.46
C HIS A 588 20.62 -16.51 -18.18
N ALA A 589 19.39 -16.21 -17.79
CA ALA A 589 18.35 -17.20 -17.53
C ALA A 589 17.66 -17.64 -18.82
N SER A 590 17.07 -18.84 -18.83
CA SER A 590 16.34 -19.34 -20.01
C SER A 590 15.20 -18.40 -20.40
N SER A 591 15.20 -17.94 -21.66
CA SER A 591 14.19 -17.02 -22.19
C SER A 591 12.81 -17.66 -22.44
N ARG A 592 12.67 -19.00 -22.34
CA ARG A 592 11.39 -19.70 -22.60
C ARG A 592 11.08 -20.72 -21.50
N PRO A 593 9.86 -20.73 -20.95
CA PRO A 593 9.36 -21.81 -20.10
C PRO A 593 9.35 -23.15 -20.89
N GLU A 594 9.58 -24.26 -20.22
CA GLU A 594 9.48 -25.60 -20.83
C GLU A 594 8.09 -25.88 -21.44
N SER A 595 7.03 -25.38 -20.78
CA SER A 595 5.65 -25.47 -21.27
C SER A 595 5.41 -24.79 -22.61
N ALA A 596 6.11 -23.67 -22.89
CA ALA A 596 6.00 -22.95 -24.18
C ALA A 596 6.75 -23.65 -25.33
N LYS A 597 7.76 -24.47 -25.01
CA LYS A 597 8.46 -25.29 -26.03
C LYS A 597 7.58 -26.41 -26.58
N GLN A 598 6.64 -26.92 -25.76
CA GLN A 598 5.71 -27.98 -26.19
C GLN A 598 4.53 -27.46 -27.03
N LEU A 599 4.14 -26.19 -26.88
CA LEU A 599 3.02 -25.59 -27.63
C LEU A 599 3.41 -25.10 -29.02
N LEU A 600 4.67 -24.83 -29.32
CA LEU A 600 5.16 -24.37 -30.62
C LEU A 600 5.82 -25.49 -31.44
N GLY A 601 5.88 -26.69 -30.92
CA GLY A 601 6.36 -27.91 -31.60
C GLY A 601 5.26 -28.80 -32.18
N ARG A 602 4.05 -28.24 -32.39
CA ARG A 602 2.96 -28.93 -33.12
C ARG A 602 2.55 -28.15 -34.36
#